data_ce5c8b35ce9fe4685dccf456152f054c
#
_entry.id   ce5c8b35ce9fe4685dccf456152f054c
#
_cell.length_a   1.000
_cell.length_b   1.000
_cell.length_c   1.000
_cell.angle_alpha   90.00
_cell.angle_beta   90.00
_cell.angle_gamma   90.00
#
_symmetry.space_group_name_H-M   'P 1'
#
loop_
_entity.id
_entity.type
_entity.pdbx_description
1 polymer ?
#
loop_
_entity_poly.entity_id
_entity_poly.type
_entity_poly.pdbx_seq_one_letter_code
_entity_poly.pdbx_strand_id
1 'polypeptide(L)'
;MNKKVERNYLEITSLKDLRGSFYNSDEYTVEIVNPVDFQLNKFFYKNIGKNHNWVDRLVWTEKQWIEYVSNSKVETYVLKAKGDFAGYFELILHLEANEVEIAYLGLLAEYQNKKLGSFILSAAIKNSFLKKPKRVWVHTCSLDHKNALNNYCLLYTSDAADEGSS
;
A
#
# COMPACT_ATOMS: atom_id res chain seq x y z
N MET A 1 -31.36 0.45 -6.90
CA MET A 1 -30.90 0.14 -5.56
C MET A 1 -29.48 0.69 -5.38
N ASN A 2 -29.36 1.61 -4.48
CA ASN A 2 -28.07 2.28 -4.27
C ASN A 2 -27.12 1.31 -3.56
N LYS A 3 -26.19 0.78 -4.32
CA LYS A 3 -25.02 0.18 -3.69
C LYS A 3 -24.26 1.30 -3.02
N LYS A 4 -24.42 1.41 -1.73
CA LYS A 4 -23.47 2.20 -0.95
C LYS A 4 -22.11 1.58 -1.18
N VAL A 5 -21.26 2.30 -1.89
CA VAL A 5 -19.84 1.98 -1.91
C VAL A 5 -19.36 2.29 -0.51
N GLU A 6 -19.36 1.26 0.33
CA GLU A 6 -18.74 1.40 1.64
C GLU A 6 -17.25 1.58 1.42
N ARG A 7 -16.79 2.81 1.58
CA ARG A 7 -15.37 3.08 1.63
C ARG A 7 -14.88 2.72 3.03
N ASN A 8 -14.69 1.45 3.24
CA ASN A 8 -14.05 0.99 4.45
C ASN A 8 -12.57 1.33 4.37
N TYR A 9 -12.04 1.88 5.43
CA TYR A 9 -10.61 1.99 5.59
C TYR A 9 -10.19 1.18 6.80
N LEU A 10 -8.96 0.69 6.75
CA LEU A 10 -8.34 -0.09 7.81
C LEU A 10 -7.27 0.76 8.45
N GLU A 11 -7.12 0.64 9.77
CA GLU A 11 -6.11 1.42 10.48
C GLU A 11 -5.29 0.56 11.43
N ILE A 12 -4.03 0.97 11.63
CA ILE A 12 -3.13 0.41 12.62
C ILE A 12 -2.55 1.56 13.43
N THR A 13 -2.60 1.44 14.74
CA THR A 13 -2.11 2.46 15.65
C THR A 13 -0.77 2.12 16.28
N SER A 14 -0.33 0.87 16.16
CA SER A 14 0.94 0.43 16.71
C SER A 14 1.57 -0.67 15.86
N LEU A 15 2.86 -0.57 15.65
CA LEU A 15 3.62 -1.62 14.95
C LEU A 15 3.60 -2.96 15.69
N LYS A 16 3.34 -2.93 17.00
CA LYS A 16 3.21 -4.15 17.81
C LYS A 16 2.05 -5.03 17.35
N ASP A 17 1.05 -4.42 16.72
CA ASP A 17 -0.12 -5.13 16.24
C ASP A 17 0.13 -5.84 14.90
N LEU A 18 1.28 -5.58 14.28
CA LEU A 18 1.61 -6.15 12.98
C LEU A 18 2.10 -7.58 13.11
N ARG A 19 1.39 -8.50 12.48
CA ARG A 19 1.78 -9.90 12.33
C ARG A 19 1.97 -10.20 10.86
N GLY A 20 3.14 -9.94 10.37
CA GLY A 20 3.46 -10.16 8.97
C GLY A 20 4.53 -11.21 8.80
N SER A 21 4.53 -11.84 7.66
CA SER A 21 5.65 -12.65 7.25
C SER A 21 6.72 -11.71 6.69
N PHE A 22 7.89 -11.78 7.30
CA PHE A 22 9.04 -11.06 6.82
C PHE A 22 9.89 -12.02 6.01
N TYR A 23 9.99 -11.77 4.72
CA TYR A 23 10.96 -12.47 3.91
C TYR A 23 12.33 -11.85 4.14
N ASN A 24 13.16 -12.56 4.87
CA ASN A 24 14.59 -12.29 4.85
C ASN A 24 15.18 -13.03 3.66
N SER A 25 14.89 -12.55 2.47
CA SER A 25 15.45 -13.11 1.25
C SER A 25 16.09 -12.00 0.45
N ASP A 26 17.30 -12.24 -0.01
CA ASP A 26 17.98 -11.34 -0.95
C ASP A 26 17.22 -11.24 -2.27
N GLU A 27 16.23 -12.10 -2.50
CA GLU A 27 15.43 -12.08 -3.72
C GLU A 27 14.47 -10.90 -3.80
N TYR A 28 14.02 -10.39 -2.64
CA TYR A 28 13.01 -9.33 -2.59
C TYR A 28 13.55 -8.11 -1.87
N THR A 29 13.46 -6.96 -2.54
CA THR A 29 13.87 -5.68 -1.96
C THR A 29 12.75 -4.66 -2.07
N VAL A 30 12.65 -3.79 -1.07
CA VAL A 30 11.74 -2.65 -1.08
C VAL A 30 12.59 -1.39 -1.04
N GLU A 31 12.41 -0.54 -2.03
CA GLU A 31 13.22 0.66 -2.20
C GLU A 31 12.33 1.88 -2.43
N ILE A 32 12.69 3.00 -1.82
CA ILE A 32 12.06 4.27 -2.16
C ILE A 32 12.50 4.71 -3.56
N VAL A 33 11.57 5.26 -4.33
CA VAL A 33 11.87 5.77 -5.66
C VAL A 33 12.41 7.20 -5.53
N ASN A 34 13.70 7.35 -5.71
CA ASN A 34 14.37 8.64 -5.63
C ASN A 34 15.50 8.71 -6.67
N PRO A 35 15.47 9.68 -7.61
CA PRO A 35 14.44 10.72 -7.77
C PRO A 35 13.09 10.18 -8.16
N VAL A 36 12.04 10.98 -7.93
CA VAL A 36 10.68 10.57 -8.28
C VAL A 36 10.53 10.36 -9.78
N ASP A 37 9.71 9.38 -10.15
CA ASP A 37 9.47 9.03 -11.55
C ASP A 37 7.97 8.74 -11.73
N PHE A 38 7.25 9.74 -12.23
CA PHE A 38 5.80 9.63 -12.40
C PHE A 38 5.41 8.51 -13.37
N GLN A 39 6.26 8.21 -14.35
CA GLN A 39 5.98 7.15 -15.32
C GLN A 39 5.92 5.80 -14.65
N LEU A 40 6.73 5.60 -13.62
CA LEU A 40 6.71 4.36 -12.84
C LEU A 40 5.40 4.22 -12.07
N ASN A 41 4.95 5.28 -11.39
CA ASN A 41 3.66 5.27 -10.70
C ASN A 41 2.51 5.00 -11.67
N LYS A 42 2.53 5.65 -12.82
CA LYS A 42 1.52 5.47 -13.85
C LYS A 42 1.51 4.04 -14.39
N PHE A 43 2.68 3.46 -14.61
CA PHE A 43 2.84 2.07 -15.05
C PHE A 43 2.16 1.11 -14.07
N PHE A 44 2.50 1.21 -12.79
CA PHE A 44 1.93 0.33 -11.77
C PHE A 44 0.42 0.54 -11.62
N TYR A 45 -0.01 1.80 -11.59
CA TYR A 45 -1.43 2.11 -11.46
C TYR A 45 -2.24 1.46 -12.58
N LYS A 46 -1.80 1.60 -13.82
CA LYS A 46 -2.48 1.02 -14.97
C LYS A 46 -2.45 -0.51 -14.97
N ASN A 47 -1.29 -1.08 -14.75
CA ASN A 47 -1.10 -2.53 -14.91
C ASN A 47 -1.68 -3.33 -13.75
N ILE A 48 -1.67 -2.80 -12.55
CA ILE A 48 -2.30 -3.44 -11.40
C ILE A 48 -3.79 -3.10 -11.39
N GLY A 49 -4.11 -1.82 -11.56
CA GLY A 49 -5.46 -1.31 -11.37
C GLY A 49 -6.48 -1.79 -12.40
N LYS A 50 -6.05 -2.20 -13.58
CA LYS A 50 -6.97 -2.64 -14.65
C LYS A 50 -7.85 -3.80 -14.23
N ASN A 51 -7.41 -4.61 -13.28
CA ASN A 51 -8.14 -5.76 -12.77
C ASN A 51 -8.84 -5.48 -11.43
N HIS A 52 -8.74 -4.26 -10.92
CA HIS A 52 -9.18 -3.92 -9.56
C HIS A 52 -10.00 -2.64 -9.50
N ASN A 53 -10.50 -2.17 -10.64
CA ASN A 53 -11.34 -0.97 -10.73
C ASN A 53 -10.64 0.31 -10.24
N TRP A 54 -9.36 0.41 -10.43
CA TRP A 54 -8.63 1.64 -10.17
C TRP A 54 -8.81 2.58 -11.37
N VAL A 55 -9.74 3.49 -11.28
CA VAL A 55 -10.13 4.32 -12.42
C VAL A 55 -9.91 5.81 -12.20
N ASP A 56 -9.75 6.23 -10.94
CA ASP A 56 -9.74 7.66 -10.59
C ASP A 56 -8.62 8.44 -11.27
N ARG A 57 -7.47 7.82 -11.44
CA ARG A 57 -6.29 8.49 -12.02
C ARG A 57 -6.10 8.23 -13.51
N LEU A 58 -6.97 7.44 -14.14
CA LEU A 58 -6.86 7.15 -15.57
C LEU A 58 -7.01 8.43 -16.41
N VAL A 59 -7.73 9.42 -15.90
CA VAL A 59 -7.97 10.70 -16.56
C VAL A 59 -6.91 11.76 -16.23
N TRP A 60 -5.96 11.42 -15.36
CA TRP A 60 -4.92 12.38 -14.99
C TRP A 60 -4.06 12.75 -16.18
N THR A 61 -3.76 14.03 -16.29
CA THR A 61 -2.75 14.53 -17.23
C THR A 61 -1.36 14.23 -16.70
N GLU A 62 -0.38 14.30 -17.57
CA GLU A 62 1.02 14.17 -17.19
C GLU A 62 1.38 15.16 -16.07
N LYS A 63 0.91 16.40 -16.21
CA LYS A 63 1.14 17.44 -15.20
C LYS A 63 0.60 17.03 -13.83
N GLN A 64 -0.60 16.45 -13.78
CA GLN A 64 -1.20 15.98 -12.52
C GLN A 64 -0.39 14.86 -11.90
N TRP A 65 0.11 13.92 -12.72
CA TRP A 65 0.98 12.86 -12.23
C TRP A 65 2.28 13.41 -11.64
N ILE A 66 2.90 14.37 -12.35
CA ILE A 66 4.15 14.97 -11.88
C ILE A 66 3.93 15.72 -10.57
N GLU A 67 2.88 16.51 -10.48
CA GLU A 67 2.56 17.27 -9.27
C GLU A 67 2.32 16.34 -8.09
N TYR A 68 1.66 15.22 -8.31
CA TYR A 68 1.39 14.25 -7.24
C TYR A 68 2.67 13.61 -6.72
N VAL A 69 3.47 13.02 -7.61
CA VAL A 69 4.66 12.28 -7.18
C VAL A 69 5.76 13.20 -6.67
N SER A 70 5.78 14.45 -7.10
CA SER A 70 6.77 15.44 -6.68
C SER A 70 6.44 16.11 -5.36
N ASN A 71 5.22 15.90 -4.85
CA ASN A 71 4.82 16.45 -3.57
C ASN A 71 5.68 15.85 -2.46
N SER A 72 6.24 16.69 -1.60
CA SER A 72 7.12 16.25 -0.51
C SER A 72 6.42 15.33 0.49
N LYS A 73 5.10 15.33 0.51
CA LYS A 73 4.30 14.47 1.41
C LYS A 73 4.00 13.11 0.79
N VAL A 74 4.39 12.88 -0.46
CA VAL A 74 4.15 11.62 -1.17
C VAL A 74 5.47 10.88 -1.31
N GLU A 75 5.46 9.61 -0.92
CA GLU A 75 6.61 8.72 -1.11
C GLU A 75 6.15 7.51 -1.90
N THR A 76 6.93 7.14 -2.91
CA THR A 76 6.67 5.95 -3.72
C THR A 76 7.76 4.93 -3.43
N TYR A 77 7.35 3.69 -3.20
CA TYR A 77 8.24 2.56 -2.98
C TYR A 77 7.98 1.48 -4.01
N VAL A 78 9.01 0.81 -4.43
CA VAL A 78 8.89 -0.33 -5.34
C VAL A 78 9.39 -1.59 -4.64
N LEU A 79 8.70 -2.69 -4.92
CA LEU A 79 9.14 -4.03 -4.58
C LEU A 79 9.79 -4.62 -5.82
N LYS A 80 11.01 -5.10 -5.66
CA LYS A 80 11.72 -5.81 -6.71
C LYS A 80 11.92 -7.25 -6.31
N ALA A 81 11.72 -8.15 -7.27
CA ALA A 81 12.01 -9.57 -7.15
C ALA A 81 13.17 -9.89 -8.07
N LYS A 82 14.31 -10.26 -7.52
CA LYS A 82 15.55 -10.52 -8.27
C LYS A 82 15.91 -9.37 -9.23
N GLY A 83 15.69 -8.15 -8.78
CA GLY A 83 15.97 -6.95 -9.55
C GLY A 83 14.87 -6.49 -10.50
N ASP A 84 13.81 -7.28 -10.70
CA ASP A 84 12.69 -6.93 -11.56
C ASP A 84 11.56 -6.32 -10.76
N PHE A 85 10.83 -5.38 -11.36
CA PHE A 85 9.68 -4.78 -10.70
C PHE A 85 8.59 -5.81 -10.47
N ALA A 86 8.14 -5.93 -9.23
CA ALA A 86 7.09 -6.86 -8.84
C ALA A 86 5.85 -6.16 -8.29
N GLY A 87 6.01 -5.00 -7.68
CA GLY A 87 4.91 -4.26 -7.11
C GLY A 87 5.34 -2.91 -6.60
N TYR A 88 4.40 -2.20 -5.99
CA TYR A 88 4.67 -0.87 -5.46
C TYR A 88 3.67 -0.51 -4.36
N PHE A 89 4.00 0.55 -3.63
CA PHE A 89 3.02 1.24 -2.81
C PHE A 89 3.38 2.72 -2.71
N GLU A 90 2.38 3.52 -2.40
CA GLU A 90 2.52 4.96 -2.20
C GLU A 90 2.07 5.31 -0.80
N LEU A 91 2.85 6.16 -0.13
CA LEU A 91 2.50 6.70 1.17
C LEU A 91 2.23 8.19 1.05
N ILE A 92 1.16 8.65 1.70
CA ILE A 92 0.87 10.07 1.81
C ILE A 92 0.97 10.45 3.28
N LEU A 93 1.82 11.44 3.56
CA LEU A 93 2.07 11.93 4.91
C LEU A 93 1.10 13.05 5.23
N HIS A 94 0.17 12.80 6.13
CA HIS A 94 -0.78 13.80 6.62
C HIS A 94 -0.17 14.46 7.88
N LEU A 95 0.69 15.44 7.66
CA LEU A 95 1.52 16.02 8.72
C LEU A 95 0.69 16.69 9.83
N GLU A 96 -0.39 17.37 9.45
CA GLU A 96 -1.24 18.07 10.44
C GLU A 96 -1.93 17.08 11.38
N ALA A 97 -2.35 15.94 10.86
CA ALA A 97 -3.00 14.90 11.64
C ALA A 97 -2.01 13.93 12.27
N ASN A 98 -0.74 13.98 11.88
CA ASN A 98 0.29 13.02 12.25
C ASN A 98 -0.13 11.59 11.89
N GLU A 99 -0.54 11.42 10.64
CA GLU A 99 -1.00 10.14 10.09
C GLU A 99 -0.28 9.82 8.80
N VAL A 100 -0.22 8.54 8.47
CA VAL A 100 0.26 8.08 7.17
C VAL A 100 -0.84 7.28 6.50
N GLU A 101 -1.13 7.62 5.26
CA GLU A 101 -2.06 6.90 4.41
C GLU A 101 -1.28 6.03 3.44
N ILE A 102 -1.64 4.74 3.36
CA ILE A 102 -1.21 3.89 2.26
C ILE A 102 -2.19 4.16 1.13
N ALA A 103 -1.77 4.92 0.11
CA ALA A 103 -2.67 5.42 -0.91
C ALA A 103 -3.03 4.36 -1.94
N TYR A 104 -2.03 3.66 -2.45
CA TYR A 104 -2.20 2.51 -3.35
C TYR A 104 -1.13 1.49 -3.06
N LEU A 105 -1.45 0.23 -3.24
CA LEU A 105 -0.55 -0.88 -2.99
C LEU A 105 -0.97 -2.04 -3.86
N GLY A 106 -0.01 -2.66 -4.52
CA GLY A 106 -0.31 -3.85 -5.29
C GLY A 106 0.90 -4.52 -5.90
N LEU A 107 0.64 -5.70 -6.43
CA LEU A 107 1.61 -6.54 -7.12
C LEU A 107 1.21 -6.69 -8.58
N LEU A 108 2.19 -6.73 -9.47
CA LEU A 108 1.95 -7.12 -10.86
C LEU A 108 1.40 -8.55 -10.91
N ALA A 109 0.61 -8.85 -11.93
CA ALA A 109 -0.13 -10.12 -12.01
C ALA A 109 0.77 -11.36 -11.84
N GLU A 110 1.97 -11.31 -12.41
CA GLU A 110 2.94 -12.41 -12.34
C GLU A 110 3.44 -12.71 -10.93
N TYR A 111 3.32 -11.74 -10.04
CA TYR A 111 3.83 -11.85 -8.68
C TYR A 111 2.74 -11.95 -7.64
N GLN A 112 1.49 -12.05 -8.06
CA GLN A 112 0.37 -12.15 -7.12
C GLN A 112 0.35 -13.51 -6.46
N ASN A 113 0.79 -13.54 -5.22
CA ASN A 113 0.65 -14.68 -4.34
C ASN A 113 0.49 -14.18 -2.90
N LYS A 114 -0.08 -15.05 -2.07
CA LYS A 114 -0.45 -14.67 -0.71
C LYS A 114 0.73 -14.22 0.14
N LYS A 115 1.88 -14.89 -0.01
CA LYS A 115 3.07 -14.56 0.78
C LYS A 115 3.64 -13.21 0.40
N LEU A 116 3.72 -12.94 -0.90
CA LEU A 116 4.28 -11.68 -1.38
C LEU A 116 3.34 -10.51 -1.11
N GLY A 117 2.03 -10.75 -1.19
CA GLY A 117 1.03 -9.76 -0.81
C GLY A 117 1.15 -9.37 0.66
N SER A 118 1.32 -10.36 1.53
CA SER A 118 1.55 -10.11 2.95
C SER A 118 2.87 -9.36 3.18
N PHE A 119 3.91 -9.73 2.46
CA PHE A 119 5.21 -9.07 2.55
C PHE A 119 5.13 -7.59 2.17
N ILE A 120 4.53 -7.27 1.01
CA ILE A 120 4.48 -5.87 0.55
C ILE A 120 3.62 -5.01 1.48
N LEU A 121 2.53 -5.56 1.99
CA LEU A 121 1.68 -4.84 2.93
C LEU A 121 2.41 -4.59 4.25
N SER A 122 3.12 -5.59 4.76
CA SER A 122 3.95 -5.43 5.96
C SER A 122 5.03 -4.38 5.75
N ALA A 123 5.66 -4.37 4.59
CA ALA A 123 6.68 -3.37 4.26
C ALA A 123 6.10 -1.96 4.23
N ALA A 124 4.91 -1.79 3.66
CA ALA A 124 4.24 -0.50 3.62
C ALA A 124 3.92 0.00 5.04
N ILE A 125 3.42 -0.87 5.89
CA ILE A 125 3.11 -0.52 7.27
C ILE A 125 4.38 -0.17 8.05
N LYS A 126 5.43 -0.96 7.92
CA LYS A 126 6.71 -0.69 8.59
C LYS A 126 7.31 0.64 8.16
N ASN A 127 7.35 0.90 6.86
CA ASN A 127 7.88 2.16 6.35
C ASN A 127 7.04 3.35 6.81
N SER A 128 5.74 3.17 6.92
CA SER A 128 4.85 4.20 7.47
C SER A 128 5.20 4.53 8.92
N PHE A 129 5.44 3.52 9.76
CA PHE A 129 5.76 3.75 11.17
C PHE A 129 7.14 4.33 11.41
N LEU A 130 8.04 4.30 10.42
CA LEU A 130 9.30 5.02 10.51
C LEU A 130 9.10 6.54 10.62
N LYS A 131 7.96 7.04 10.19
CA LYS A 131 7.57 8.44 10.32
C LYS A 131 6.98 8.78 11.70
N LYS A 132 6.83 7.78 12.56
CA LYS A 132 6.26 7.90 13.92
C LYS A 132 4.86 8.54 13.93
N PRO A 133 3.94 8.07 13.06
CA PRO A 133 2.58 8.59 13.07
C PRO A 133 1.79 8.04 14.25
N LYS A 134 0.70 8.73 14.59
CA LYS A 134 -0.23 8.18 15.58
C LYS A 134 -1.10 7.07 15.00
N ARG A 135 -1.29 7.04 13.66
CA ARG A 135 -1.95 5.92 12.99
C ARG A 135 -1.53 5.82 11.52
N VAL A 136 -1.64 4.60 11.00
CA VAL A 136 -1.50 4.29 9.58
C VAL A 136 -2.83 3.75 9.10
N TRP A 137 -3.28 4.18 7.93
CA TRP A 137 -4.55 3.72 7.41
C TRP A 137 -4.50 3.51 5.90
N VAL A 138 -5.43 2.71 5.40
CA VAL A 138 -5.56 2.39 3.99
C VAL A 138 -7.03 2.23 3.63
N HIS A 139 -7.42 2.80 2.49
CA HIS A 139 -8.74 2.51 1.92
C HIS A 139 -8.71 1.12 1.29
N THR A 140 -9.72 0.32 1.58
CA THR A 140 -9.77 -1.05 1.04
C THR A 140 -9.86 -1.08 -0.47
N CYS A 141 -10.45 -0.07 -1.09
CA CYS A 141 -10.52 0.04 -2.55
C CYS A 141 -9.18 0.36 -3.20
N SER A 142 -8.19 0.79 -2.42
CA SER A 142 -6.83 1.08 -2.90
C SER A 142 -5.93 -0.16 -2.90
N LEU A 143 -6.43 -1.27 -2.40
CA LEU A 143 -5.71 -2.55 -2.41
C LEU A 143 -6.00 -3.29 -3.71
N ASP A 144 -4.99 -3.99 -4.20
CA ASP A 144 -5.02 -4.60 -5.53
C ASP A 144 -5.81 -5.90 -5.63
N HIS A 145 -6.20 -6.50 -4.52
CA HIS A 145 -6.81 -7.83 -4.54
C HIS A 145 -7.64 -8.08 -3.31
N LYS A 146 -8.71 -8.91 -3.45
CA LYS A 146 -9.45 -9.41 -2.30
C LYS A 146 -8.51 -10.01 -1.25
N ASN A 147 -7.47 -10.69 -1.70
CA ASN A 147 -6.50 -11.31 -0.83
C ASN A 147 -5.65 -10.27 -0.08
N ALA A 148 -5.45 -9.08 -0.64
CA ALA A 148 -4.75 -8.02 0.08
C ALA A 148 -5.55 -7.58 1.30
N LEU A 149 -6.86 -7.43 1.16
CA LEU A 149 -7.74 -7.14 2.29
C LEU A 149 -7.70 -8.28 3.31
N ASN A 150 -7.80 -9.52 2.84
CA ASN A 150 -7.73 -10.69 3.71
C ASN A 150 -6.37 -10.78 4.40
N ASN A 151 -5.28 -10.50 3.69
CA ASN A 151 -3.94 -10.47 4.27
C ASN A 151 -3.83 -9.39 5.34
N TYR A 152 -4.39 -8.22 5.09
CA TYR A 152 -4.42 -7.16 6.09
C TYR A 152 -5.19 -7.62 7.34
N CYS A 153 -6.35 -8.21 7.14
CA CYS A 153 -7.15 -8.72 8.25
C CYS A 153 -6.41 -9.80 9.03
N LEU A 154 -5.69 -10.70 8.35
CA LEU A 154 -4.88 -11.72 9.01
C LEU A 154 -3.71 -11.12 9.79
N LEU A 155 -3.12 -10.04 9.29
CA LEU A 155 -2.04 -9.35 9.98
C LEU A 155 -2.50 -8.62 11.24
N TYR A 156 -3.76 -8.28 11.31
CA TYR A 156 -4.30 -7.40 12.33
C TYR A 156 -5.40 -8.02 13.19
N THR A 157 -6.23 -8.90 12.62
CA THR A 157 -7.43 -9.39 13.31
C THR A 157 -7.15 -10.23 14.54
N SER A 158 -6.02 -10.90 14.61
CA SER A 158 -5.72 -11.67 15.82
C SER A 158 -5.61 -10.76 17.03
N ASP A 159 -5.01 -9.59 16.87
CA ASP A 159 -4.89 -8.61 17.94
C ASP A 159 -6.23 -7.88 18.16
N ALA A 160 -6.94 -7.57 17.08
CA ALA A 160 -8.28 -7.00 17.17
C ALA A 160 -9.25 -7.98 17.83
N ALA A 161 -9.13 -9.27 17.56
CA ALA A 161 -9.93 -10.30 18.20
C ALA A 161 -9.61 -10.40 19.70
N ASP A 162 -8.34 -10.31 20.06
CA ASP A 162 -7.93 -10.31 21.47
C ASP A 162 -8.46 -9.08 22.19
N GLU A 163 -8.39 -7.91 21.56
CA GLU A 163 -8.97 -6.69 22.10
C GLU A 163 -10.49 -6.77 22.17
N GLY A 164 -11.12 -7.34 21.16
CA GLY A 164 -12.56 -7.53 21.11
C GLY A 164 -13.07 -8.50 22.14
N SER A 165 -12.23 -9.40 22.61
CA SER A 165 -12.59 -10.37 23.63
C SER A 165 -12.44 -9.84 25.04
N SER A 166 -11.82 -8.70 25.18
CA SER A 166 -11.61 -8.09 26.49
C SER A 166 -12.81 -7.27 26.97
#